data_9c761954d41af75eb81fd873488c7009
#
_entry.id   9c761954d41af75eb81fd873488c7009
#
_cell.length_a   1.000
_cell.length_b   1.000
_cell.length_c   1.000
_cell.angle_alpha   90.00
_cell.angle_beta   90.00
_cell.angle_gamma   90.00
#
_symmetry.space_group_name_H-M   'P 1'
#
loop_
_entity.id
_entity.type
_entity.pdbx_description
1 polymer ?
#
loop_
_entity_poly.entity_id
_entity_poly.type
_entity_poly.pdbx_seq_one_letter_code
_entity_poly.pdbx_strand_id
1 'polypeptide(L)'
;MEDNHSIRGFKGFDKDLSCRGFQYEVGKDYEQEGEAVCCKKGFHFCENPLEVFRYYSPCTSRFCQVEGGGSVDKSEADSKVATSHIHISSEIGLNGLIDEGVKYILNKVDCYGGKTTNTGSYSVSTRTTRYSVAINKGGHSTATNTGFYSAAINKGEKSVATNCGYQSVAINKGGLSVATNTGDHSVATNTGNYSAATNTGDRSAATNTGERSAATNTGYQSAATNTGYRSAATNTGCQSAATNSGNKSAATNTGYQSAATNSGNYSASTNTGNYSAATNTGDKSAATNTGERSAATNTGDSSAATNTGYQSAATNSGNKSAATNTGDYSSATSSGKQSTAISTGDKSEATVQGNESIAVVTGKDSMSCGTLGSWIVLTERGDFDGEINPIKEVKAFKVDGVNIKENIPYKLVDGQAVAVI
;
A
#
# COMPACT_ATOMS: atom_id res chain seq x y z
N MET A 1 -43.57 12.42 -18.73
CA MET A 1 -42.18 12.83 -18.42
C MET A 1 -41.85 12.09 -17.15
N GLU A 2 -41.16 10.96 -17.26
CA GLU A 2 -40.66 10.23 -16.09
C GLU A 2 -39.56 11.07 -15.46
N ASP A 3 -39.74 11.42 -14.19
CA ASP A 3 -38.69 12.06 -13.38
C ASP A 3 -37.50 11.10 -13.30
N ASN A 4 -36.50 11.37 -14.10
CA ASN A 4 -35.26 10.59 -14.16
C ASN A 4 -34.43 10.95 -12.91
N HIS A 5 -34.84 10.47 -11.74
CA HIS A 5 -34.10 10.66 -10.52
C HIS A 5 -32.81 9.82 -10.55
N SER A 6 -31.71 10.41 -10.96
CA SER A 6 -30.40 9.78 -10.80
C SER A 6 -30.05 9.68 -9.32
N ILE A 7 -29.59 8.51 -8.89
CA ILE A 7 -29.10 8.26 -7.52
C ILE A 7 -27.60 8.39 -7.52
N ARG A 8 -27.09 9.39 -6.81
CA ARG A 8 -25.65 9.56 -6.60
C ARG A 8 -25.14 8.54 -5.58
N GLY A 9 -24.01 7.91 -5.86
CA GLY A 9 -23.39 6.96 -4.98
C GLY A 9 -21.90 6.76 -5.24
N PHE A 10 -21.34 5.74 -4.61
CA PHE A 10 -19.92 5.42 -4.61
C PHE A 10 -19.70 3.95 -4.87
N LYS A 11 -18.73 3.64 -5.71
CA LYS A 11 -18.40 2.27 -6.11
C LYS A 11 -16.90 2.03 -6.01
N GLY A 12 -16.54 0.86 -5.50
CA GLY A 12 -15.20 0.32 -5.58
C GLY A 12 -15.01 -0.54 -6.85
N PHE A 13 -13.78 -0.62 -7.30
CA PHE A 13 -13.35 -1.43 -8.44
C PHE A 13 -12.01 -2.09 -8.14
N ASP A 14 -11.66 -3.11 -8.89
CA ASP A 14 -10.33 -3.67 -8.91
C ASP A 14 -9.30 -2.66 -9.46
N LYS A 15 -8.00 -2.97 -9.38
CA LYS A 15 -6.91 -2.05 -9.77
C LYS A 15 -6.98 -1.56 -11.21
N ASP A 16 -7.53 -2.38 -12.10
CA ASP A 16 -7.71 -2.10 -13.53
C ASP A 16 -9.04 -1.41 -13.87
N LEU A 17 -9.79 -0.96 -12.87
CA LEU A 17 -11.15 -0.43 -12.97
C LEU A 17 -12.18 -1.47 -13.44
N SER A 18 -11.94 -2.74 -13.16
CA SER A 18 -12.91 -3.82 -13.41
C SER A 18 -13.73 -4.14 -12.15
N CYS A 19 -14.86 -4.84 -12.35
CA CYS A 19 -15.67 -5.40 -11.26
C CYS A 19 -16.34 -6.68 -11.77
N ARG A 20 -16.06 -7.82 -11.13
CA ARG A 20 -16.60 -9.14 -11.53
C ARG A 20 -16.37 -9.48 -13.00
N GLY A 21 -15.21 -9.12 -13.53
CA GLY A 21 -14.84 -9.38 -14.93
C GLY A 21 -15.42 -8.41 -15.95
N PHE A 22 -16.18 -7.40 -15.53
CA PHE A 22 -16.67 -6.33 -16.41
C PHE A 22 -15.77 -5.10 -16.29
N GLN A 23 -15.33 -4.55 -17.45
CA GLN A 23 -14.43 -3.40 -17.53
C GLN A 23 -15.22 -2.10 -17.55
N TYR A 24 -14.82 -1.14 -16.72
CA TYR A 24 -15.40 0.20 -16.66
C TYR A 24 -14.38 1.27 -17.07
N GLU A 25 -14.89 2.43 -17.49
CA GLU A 25 -14.09 3.63 -17.77
C GLU A 25 -14.75 4.85 -17.13
N VAL A 26 -13.95 5.76 -16.61
CA VAL A 26 -14.44 7.04 -16.07
C VAL A 26 -15.05 7.89 -17.19
N GLY A 27 -16.19 8.53 -16.92
CA GLY A 27 -16.96 9.34 -17.86
C GLY A 27 -17.85 8.55 -18.81
N LYS A 28 -18.02 7.23 -18.59
CA LYS A 28 -18.87 6.37 -19.44
C LYS A 28 -20.16 5.96 -18.75
N ASP A 29 -21.17 5.74 -19.59
CA ASP A 29 -22.47 5.19 -19.24
C ASP A 29 -22.54 3.70 -19.59
N TYR A 30 -23.21 2.93 -18.74
CA TYR A 30 -23.44 1.49 -18.94
C TYR A 30 -24.90 1.16 -18.66
N GLU A 31 -25.48 0.34 -19.51
CA GLU A 31 -26.85 -0.11 -19.38
C GLU A 31 -26.93 -1.64 -19.38
N GLN A 32 -27.93 -2.17 -18.68
CA GLN A 32 -28.25 -3.57 -18.64
C GLN A 32 -29.77 -3.75 -18.78
N GLU A 33 -30.17 -4.62 -19.69
CA GLU A 33 -31.58 -4.92 -19.92
C GLU A 33 -32.27 -5.58 -18.73
N GLY A 34 -33.52 -5.17 -18.48
CA GLY A 34 -34.40 -5.73 -17.46
C GLY A 34 -34.25 -5.10 -16.08
N GLU A 35 -35.03 -5.59 -15.12
CA GLU A 35 -35.04 -5.03 -13.77
C GLU A 35 -33.77 -5.33 -13.01
N ALA A 36 -33.30 -4.32 -12.26
CA ALA A 36 -32.19 -4.47 -11.30
C ALA A 36 -32.70 -5.19 -10.04
N VAL A 37 -31.89 -6.11 -9.51
CA VAL A 37 -32.19 -6.84 -8.26
C VAL A 37 -30.93 -6.85 -7.41
N CYS A 38 -31.02 -6.28 -6.22
CA CYS A 38 -29.88 -6.14 -5.30
C CYS A 38 -29.23 -7.50 -4.99
N CYS A 39 -27.92 -7.58 -5.10
CA CYS A 39 -27.09 -8.78 -4.96
C CYS A 39 -27.22 -9.83 -6.08
N LYS A 40 -28.11 -9.65 -7.07
CA LYS A 40 -28.33 -10.62 -8.15
C LYS A 40 -28.07 -10.06 -9.52
N LYS A 41 -28.66 -8.91 -9.88
CA LYS A 41 -28.61 -8.33 -11.22
C LYS A 41 -28.54 -6.81 -11.18
N GLY A 42 -27.80 -6.18 -12.09
CA GLY A 42 -27.65 -4.73 -12.16
C GLY A 42 -26.30 -4.22 -11.71
N PHE A 43 -26.10 -2.92 -11.84
CA PHE A 43 -24.92 -2.21 -11.40
C PHE A 43 -25.07 -1.81 -9.92
N HIS A 44 -24.15 -2.28 -9.10
CA HIS A 44 -24.23 -2.08 -7.63
C HIS A 44 -23.26 -0.99 -7.17
N PHE A 45 -23.73 -0.10 -6.30
CA PHE A 45 -22.95 0.93 -5.63
C PHE A 45 -23.55 1.23 -4.25
N CYS A 46 -22.92 2.06 -3.43
CA CYS A 46 -23.42 2.44 -2.11
C CYS A 46 -23.74 3.95 -2.07
N GLU A 47 -24.86 4.34 -1.49
CA GLU A 47 -25.15 5.76 -1.20
C GLU A 47 -24.25 6.29 -0.06
N ASN A 48 -23.91 5.44 0.91
CA ASN A 48 -22.94 5.75 1.96
C ASN A 48 -21.51 5.41 1.49
N PRO A 49 -20.62 6.39 1.33
CA PRO A 49 -19.25 6.14 0.87
C PRO A 49 -18.49 5.12 1.71
N LEU A 50 -18.64 5.14 3.03
CA LEU A 50 -17.89 4.24 3.93
C LEU A 50 -18.35 2.78 3.85
N GLU A 51 -19.58 2.52 3.37
CA GLU A 51 -20.07 1.16 3.17
C GLU A 51 -19.44 0.46 1.97
N VAL A 52 -18.81 1.20 1.07
CA VAL A 52 -18.01 0.63 -0.02
C VAL A 52 -16.90 -0.28 0.53
N PHE A 53 -16.34 0.04 1.70
CA PHE A 53 -15.30 -0.77 2.36
C PHE A 53 -15.79 -2.16 2.82
N ARG A 54 -17.09 -2.39 2.90
CA ARG A 54 -17.66 -3.74 3.15
C ARG A 54 -17.39 -4.71 2.00
N TYR A 55 -17.23 -4.16 0.80
CA TYR A 55 -17.12 -4.92 -0.46
C TYR A 55 -15.74 -4.83 -1.08
N TYR A 56 -15.04 -3.70 -0.90
CA TYR A 56 -13.77 -3.37 -1.54
C TYR A 56 -12.74 -2.93 -0.50
N SER A 57 -11.58 -3.59 -0.53
CA SER A 57 -10.47 -3.26 0.38
C SER A 57 -9.88 -1.89 0.05
N PRO A 58 -9.66 -1.00 1.02
CA PRO A 58 -9.03 0.30 0.80
C PRO A 58 -7.59 0.21 0.25
N CYS A 59 -6.91 -0.94 0.41
CA CYS A 59 -5.52 -1.13 0.00
C CYS A 59 -5.34 -1.48 -1.47
N THR A 60 -6.33 -2.14 -2.08
CA THR A 60 -6.19 -2.77 -3.39
C THR A 60 -7.23 -2.31 -4.40
N SER A 61 -8.15 -1.43 -4.01
CA SER A 61 -9.27 -1.01 -4.85
C SER A 61 -9.16 0.45 -5.28
N ARG A 62 -9.80 0.76 -6.41
CA ARG A 62 -10.04 2.12 -6.91
C ARG A 62 -11.44 2.55 -6.55
N PHE A 63 -11.66 3.83 -6.28
CA PHE A 63 -12.95 4.34 -5.82
C PHE A 63 -13.44 5.47 -6.71
N CYS A 64 -14.67 5.34 -7.21
CA CYS A 64 -15.31 6.34 -8.05
C CYS A 64 -16.63 6.82 -7.44
N GLN A 65 -16.95 8.07 -7.75
CA GLN A 65 -18.29 8.60 -7.66
C GLN A 65 -19.08 8.13 -8.88
N VAL A 66 -20.32 7.69 -8.66
CA VAL A 66 -21.20 7.17 -9.71
C VAL A 66 -22.60 7.75 -9.59
N GLU A 67 -23.34 7.71 -10.69
CA GLU A 67 -24.76 8.03 -10.75
C GLU A 67 -25.51 6.84 -11.33
N GLY A 68 -26.52 6.33 -10.61
CA GLY A 68 -27.34 5.23 -11.05
C GLY A 68 -28.75 5.66 -11.43
N GLY A 69 -29.35 4.95 -12.38
CA GLY A 69 -30.71 5.24 -12.87
C GLY A 69 -31.38 4.02 -13.50
N GLY A 70 -32.49 4.27 -14.18
CA GLY A 70 -33.34 3.21 -14.74
C GLY A 70 -34.09 2.43 -13.68
N SER A 71 -34.16 1.11 -13.80
CA SER A 71 -34.72 0.25 -12.74
C SER A 71 -33.82 0.32 -11.50
N VAL A 72 -34.42 0.50 -10.33
CA VAL A 72 -33.70 0.68 -9.05
C VAL A 72 -34.21 -0.31 -8.03
N ASP A 73 -33.29 -1.00 -7.36
CA ASP A 73 -33.57 -1.84 -6.18
C ASP A 73 -32.59 -1.51 -5.05
N LYS A 74 -33.10 -1.30 -3.84
CA LYS A 74 -32.30 -0.92 -2.67
C LYS A 74 -32.25 -2.04 -1.65
N SER A 75 -31.09 -2.23 -1.05
CA SER A 75 -30.89 -3.16 0.06
C SER A 75 -31.57 -2.64 1.33
N GLU A 76 -32.25 -3.52 2.06
CA GLU A 76 -32.78 -3.19 3.39
C GLU A 76 -31.72 -3.25 4.49
N ALA A 77 -30.59 -3.93 4.23
CA ALA A 77 -29.55 -4.19 5.24
C ALA A 77 -28.45 -3.11 5.26
N ASP A 78 -28.27 -2.37 4.16
CA ASP A 78 -27.22 -1.36 3.99
C ASP A 78 -27.61 -0.33 2.92
N SER A 79 -26.73 0.63 2.62
CA SER A 79 -26.97 1.68 1.60
C SER A 79 -26.70 1.21 0.18
N LYS A 80 -26.59 -0.09 -0.06
CA LYS A 80 -26.33 -0.63 -1.39
C LYS A 80 -27.54 -0.49 -2.29
N VAL A 81 -27.31 -0.03 -3.50
CA VAL A 81 -28.30 0.15 -4.56
C VAL A 81 -27.88 -0.67 -5.76
N ALA A 82 -28.82 -1.31 -6.40
CA ALA A 82 -28.69 -1.91 -7.73
C ALA A 82 -29.50 -1.10 -8.74
N THR A 83 -28.90 -0.81 -9.92
CA THR A 83 -29.57 -0.05 -10.98
C THR A 83 -29.36 -0.71 -12.33
N SER A 84 -30.27 -0.50 -13.29
CA SER A 84 -30.10 -0.98 -14.66
C SER A 84 -29.22 -0.06 -15.52
N HIS A 85 -29.00 1.18 -15.09
CA HIS A 85 -28.09 2.16 -15.70
C HIS A 85 -27.10 2.68 -14.67
N ILE A 86 -25.83 2.88 -15.05
CA ILE A 86 -24.79 3.51 -14.21
C ILE A 86 -23.89 4.40 -15.05
N HIS A 87 -23.63 5.61 -14.56
CA HIS A 87 -22.61 6.52 -15.06
C HIS A 87 -21.41 6.55 -14.10
N ILE A 88 -20.19 6.39 -14.60
CA ILE A 88 -18.97 6.50 -13.80
C ILE A 88 -18.48 7.94 -13.84
N SER A 89 -18.86 8.76 -12.85
CA SER A 89 -18.67 10.21 -12.93
C SER A 89 -17.22 10.65 -12.81
N SER A 90 -16.52 10.18 -11.77
CA SER A 90 -15.12 10.54 -11.52
C SER A 90 -14.42 9.57 -10.59
N GLU A 91 -13.14 9.35 -10.78
CA GLU A 91 -12.32 8.66 -9.80
C GLU A 91 -11.93 9.63 -8.68
N ILE A 92 -12.23 9.26 -7.44
CA ILE A 92 -11.98 10.09 -6.25
C ILE A 92 -10.89 9.50 -5.35
N GLY A 93 -10.49 8.26 -5.59
CA GLY A 93 -9.53 7.53 -4.78
C GLY A 93 -9.97 7.34 -3.32
N LEU A 94 -9.06 6.82 -2.49
CA LEU A 94 -9.34 6.57 -1.08
C LEU A 94 -9.64 7.86 -0.30
N ASN A 95 -8.83 8.90 -0.50
CA ASN A 95 -8.99 10.17 0.23
C ASN A 95 -10.32 10.86 -0.11
N GLY A 96 -10.69 10.88 -1.40
CA GLY A 96 -11.97 11.44 -1.83
C GLY A 96 -13.17 10.65 -1.29
N LEU A 97 -13.09 9.32 -1.25
CA LEU A 97 -14.14 8.49 -0.64
C LEU A 97 -14.31 8.78 0.85
N ILE A 98 -13.20 8.98 1.56
CA ILE A 98 -13.20 9.38 2.98
C ILE A 98 -13.85 10.75 3.17
N ASP A 99 -13.48 11.75 2.37
CA ASP A 99 -14.04 13.09 2.44
C ASP A 99 -15.56 13.10 2.19
N GLU A 100 -16.02 12.35 1.20
CA GLU A 100 -17.45 12.17 0.93
C GLU A 100 -18.17 11.40 2.06
N GLY A 101 -17.52 10.41 2.68
CA GLY A 101 -18.03 9.71 3.88
C GLY A 101 -18.23 10.65 5.06
N VAL A 102 -17.27 11.55 5.28
CA VAL A 102 -17.39 12.60 6.30
C VAL A 102 -18.58 13.52 6.02
N LYS A 103 -18.72 14.01 4.78
CA LYS A 103 -19.85 14.85 4.37
C LYS A 103 -21.18 14.11 4.54
N TYR A 104 -21.25 12.84 4.15
CA TYR A 104 -22.43 12.01 4.31
C TYR A 104 -22.87 11.90 5.78
N ILE A 105 -21.93 11.60 6.69
CA ILE A 105 -22.21 11.54 8.14
C ILE A 105 -22.67 12.90 8.66
N LEU A 106 -21.99 13.99 8.28
CA LEU A 106 -22.35 15.33 8.73
C LEU A 106 -23.75 15.72 8.28
N ASN A 107 -24.14 15.42 7.05
CA ASN A 107 -25.49 15.67 6.53
C ASN A 107 -26.57 14.84 7.25
N LYS A 108 -26.26 13.58 7.57
CA LYS A 108 -27.21 12.72 8.34
C LYS A 108 -27.39 13.18 9.77
N VAL A 109 -26.38 13.80 10.38
CA VAL A 109 -26.43 14.33 11.75
C VAL A 109 -27.50 15.41 11.91
N ASP A 110 -27.68 16.26 10.90
CA ASP A 110 -28.71 17.30 10.94
C ASP A 110 -30.14 16.72 10.89
N CYS A 111 -30.29 15.46 10.40
CA CYS A 111 -31.60 14.78 10.27
C CYS A 111 -31.95 13.84 11.43
N TYR A 112 -30.98 13.14 12.04
CA TYR A 112 -31.24 12.02 12.96
C TYR A 112 -30.42 12.00 14.25
N GLY A 113 -29.32 12.76 14.34
CA GLY A 113 -28.36 12.67 15.44
C GLY A 113 -28.09 14.00 16.14
N GLY A 114 -27.74 13.93 17.39
CA GLY A 114 -27.31 15.10 18.13
C GLY A 114 -25.89 15.53 17.72
N LYS A 115 -25.69 16.83 17.52
CA LYS A 115 -24.38 17.47 17.33
C LYS A 115 -23.95 18.15 18.63
N THR A 116 -22.75 17.85 19.10
CA THR A 116 -22.13 18.61 20.17
C THR A 116 -20.93 19.35 19.62
N THR A 117 -20.97 20.68 19.67
CA THR A 117 -19.84 21.53 19.25
C THR A 117 -19.31 22.29 20.45
N ASN A 118 -18.03 22.18 20.68
CA ASN A 118 -17.34 22.94 21.72
C ASN A 118 -16.29 23.85 21.07
N THR A 119 -16.27 25.12 21.44
CA THR A 119 -15.36 26.14 20.89
C THR A 119 -14.29 26.57 21.89
N GLY A 120 -14.47 26.28 23.17
CA GLY A 120 -13.54 26.61 24.24
C GLY A 120 -12.28 25.73 24.21
N SER A 121 -11.14 26.29 24.63
CA SER A 121 -9.92 25.51 24.90
C SER A 121 -10.12 24.64 26.15
N TYR A 122 -9.38 23.54 26.26
CA TYR A 122 -9.46 22.55 27.34
C TYR A 122 -10.85 21.93 27.53
N SER A 123 -11.57 21.75 26.43
CA SER A 123 -12.96 21.27 26.49
C SER A 123 -13.12 19.84 25.97
N VAL A 124 -14.17 19.16 26.44
CA VAL A 124 -14.51 17.78 26.05
C VAL A 124 -15.87 17.74 25.38
N SER A 125 -15.93 17.05 24.25
CA SER A 125 -17.17 16.76 23.52
C SER A 125 -17.31 15.26 23.37
N THR A 126 -18.30 14.64 24.01
CA THR A 126 -18.52 13.19 23.97
C THR A 126 -19.89 12.84 23.41
N ARG A 127 -19.96 11.83 22.55
CA ARG A 127 -21.20 11.26 22.02
C ARG A 127 -21.17 9.74 22.01
N THR A 128 -22.32 9.12 22.24
CA THR A 128 -22.46 7.66 22.30
C THR A 128 -23.58 7.14 21.38
N THR A 129 -24.35 8.04 20.78
CA THR A 129 -25.50 7.67 19.96
C THR A 129 -25.12 7.41 18.50
N ARG A 130 -25.91 6.60 17.80
CA ARG A 130 -25.83 6.40 16.35
C ARG A 130 -25.98 7.73 15.60
N TYR A 131 -25.28 7.88 14.45
CA TYR A 131 -25.35 9.07 13.61
C TYR A 131 -25.10 10.36 14.38
N SER A 132 -24.12 10.39 15.24
CA SER A 132 -23.81 11.57 16.07
C SER A 132 -22.44 12.17 15.79
N VAL A 133 -22.26 13.45 16.07
CA VAL A 133 -20.98 14.13 15.88
C VAL A 133 -20.55 14.87 17.14
N ALA A 134 -19.32 14.59 17.56
CA ALA A 134 -18.60 15.35 18.57
C ALA A 134 -17.56 16.24 17.89
N ILE A 135 -17.73 17.56 17.97
CA ILE A 135 -16.82 18.55 17.37
C ILE A 135 -16.13 19.37 18.44
N ASN A 136 -14.84 19.54 18.28
CA ASN A 136 -14.08 20.47 19.10
C ASN A 136 -13.27 21.44 18.23
N LYS A 137 -13.38 22.72 18.49
CA LYS A 137 -12.68 23.79 17.76
C LYS A 137 -11.55 24.40 18.58
N GLY A 138 -11.59 24.29 19.90
CA GLY A 138 -10.60 24.82 20.81
C GLY A 138 -9.34 23.96 20.91
N GLY A 139 -8.22 24.56 21.21
CA GLY A 139 -6.98 23.83 21.49
C GLY A 139 -7.01 23.05 22.80
N HIS A 140 -6.11 22.06 22.96
CA HIS A 140 -6.00 21.20 24.16
C HIS A 140 -7.30 20.47 24.52
N SER A 141 -8.04 20.04 23.53
CA SER A 141 -9.40 19.56 23.73
C SER A 141 -9.63 18.15 23.18
N THR A 142 -10.68 17.46 23.64
CA THR A 142 -10.99 16.09 23.26
C THR A 142 -12.38 15.98 22.63
N ALA A 143 -12.46 15.34 21.45
CA ALA A 143 -13.72 14.92 20.84
C ALA A 143 -13.75 13.39 20.84
N THR A 144 -14.72 12.78 21.53
CA THR A 144 -14.88 11.33 21.62
C THR A 144 -16.23 10.89 21.07
N ASN A 145 -16.24 9.84 20.25
CA ASN A 145 -17.47 9.23 19.78
C ASN A 145 -17.40 7.71 19.85
N THR A 146 -18.41 7.08 20.43
CA THR A 146 -18.54 5.62 20.50
C THR A 146 -19.74 5.09 19.73
N GLY A 147 -20.55 5.99 19.11
CA GLY A 147 -21.70 5.63 18.30
C GLY A 147 -21.34 5.06 16.93
N PHE A 148 -22.16 4.17 16.40
CA PHE A 148 -22.02 3.68 15.03
C PHE A 148 -22.36 4.79 14.01
N TYR A 149 -21.71 4.78 12.85
CA TYR A 149 -21.90 5.79 11.79
C TYR A 149 -21.68 7.23 12.27
N SER A 150 -20.68 7.44 13.06
CA SER A 150 -20.53 8.68 13.80
C SER A 150 -19.14 9.33 13.59
N ALA A 151 -18.99 10.62 13.93
CA ALA A 151 -17.73 11.32 13.76
C ALA A 151 -17.23 12.00 15.03
N ALA A 152 -15.93 11.87 15.32
CA ALA A 152 -15.21 12.68 16.28
C ALA A 152 -14.28 13.64 15.50
N ILE A 153 -14.49 14.95 15.60
CA ILE A 153 -13.76 15.94 14.82
C ILE A 153 -13.07 16.94 15.74
N ASN A 154 -11.78 17.11 15.54
CA ASN A 154 -11.00 18.10 16.25
C ASN A 154 -10.33 19.08 15.27
N LYS A 155 -10.46 20.36 15.51
CA LYS A 155 -9.83 21.44 14.72
C LYS A 155 -8.74 22.17 15.49
N GLY A 156 -8.71 22.02 16.81
CA GLY A 156 -7.74 22.68 17.70
C GLY A 156 -6.39 21.99 17.72
N GLU A 157 -5.33 22.73 18.00
CA GLU A 157 -4.00 22.20 18.24
C GLU A 157 -3.92 21.42 19.56
N LYS A 158 -2.95 20.49 19.66
CA LYS A 158 -2.71 19.68 20.88
C LYS A 158 -3.96 18.97 21.38
N SER A 159 -4.72 18.43 20.50
CA SER A 159 -6.06 17.90 20.79
C SER A 159 -6.25 16.46 20.30
N VAL A 160 -7.27 15.76 20.80
CA VAL A 160 -7.52 14.34 20.51
C VAL A 160 -8.91 14.16 19.91
N ALA A 161 -8.99 13.42 18.78
CA ALA A 161 -10.23 12.91 18.22
C ALA A 161 -10.24 11.38 18.34
N THR A 162 -11.13 10.81 19.12
CA THR A 162 -11.24 9.35 19.34
C THR A 162 -12.56 8.84 18.83
N ASN A 163 -12.54 7.76 18.07
CA ASN A 163 -13.73 7.06 17.63
C ASN A 163 -13.61 5.55 17.87
N CYS A 164 -14.64 4.95 18.49
CA CYS A 164 -14.71 3.51 18.72
C CYS A 164 -15.90 2.87 17.96
N GLY A 165 -16.65 3.66 17.19
CA GLY A 165 -17.84 3.18 16.50
C GLY A 165 -17.51 2.48 15.16
N TYR A 166 -18.34 1.49 14.81
CA TYR A 166 -18.31 0.84 13.50
C TYR A 166 -18.69 1.84 12.39
N GLN A 167 -18.01 1.79 11.25
CA GLN A 167 -18.19 2.70 10.10
C GLN A 167 -18.18 4.19 10.48
N SER A 168 -17.18 4.58 11.22
CA SER A 168 -17.11 5.90 11.82
C SER A 168 -15.77 6.62 11.54
N VAL A 169 -15.70 7.91 11.88
CA VAL A 169 -14.55 8.74 11.49
C VAL A 169 -13.97 9.50 12.70
N ALA A 170 -12.65 9.45 12.85
CA ALA A 170 -11.90 10.33 13.73
C ALA A 170 -11.05 11.29 12.90
N ILE A 171 -11.29 12.60 12.98
CA ILE A 171 -10.56 13.62 12.22
C ILE A 171 -9.84 14.57 13.14
N ASN A 172 -8.58 14.82 12.82
CA ASN A 172 -7.82 15.87 13.46
C ASN A 172 -7.20 16.83 12.41
N LYS A 173 -7.41 18.12 12.58
CA LYS A 173 -6.84 19.16 11.71
C LYS A 173 -5.78 20.01 12.41
N GLY A 174 -5.68 19.92 13.74
CA GLY A 174 -4.71 20.66 14.52
C GLY A 174 -3.33 20.00 14.56
N GLY A 175 -2.27 20.78 14.65
CA GLY A 175 -0.92 20.28 14.90
C GLY A 175 -0.74 19.69 16.30
N LEU A 176 0.27 18.85 16.50
CA LEU A 176 0.56 18.17 17.79
C LEU A 176 -0.63 17.37 18.33
N SER A 177 -1.39 16.74 17.48
CA SER A 177 -2.69 16.18 17.83
C SER A 177 -2.85 14.72 17.38
N VAL A 178 -3.84 14.00 17.92
CA VAL A 178 -4.06 12.57 17.65
C VAL A 178 -5.48 12.29 17.14
N ALA A 179 -5.59 11.54 16.05
CA ALA A 179 -6.83 10.93 15.59
C ALA A 179 -6.74 9.41 15.80
N THR A 180 -7.59 8.84 16.67
CA THR A 180 -7.60 7.41 16.96
C THR A 180 -8.93 6.79 16.54
N ASN A 181 -8.87 5.66 15.86
CA ASN A 181 -10.03 4.86 15.53
C ASN A 181 -9.82 3.40 15.92
N THR A 182 -10.78 2.81 16.60
CA THR A 182 -10.77 1.38 16.96
C THR A 182 -11.93 0.61 16.33
N GLY A 183 -12.82 1.28 15.59
CA GLY A 183 -13.95 0.65 14.90
C GLY A 183 -13.58 0.08 13.54
N ASP A 184 -14.19 -1.05 13.17
CA ASP A 184 -14.03 -1.64 11.85
C ASP A 184 -14.71 -0.79 10.76
N HIS A 185 -14.22 -0.91 9.52
CA HIS A 185 -14.70 -0.16 8.37
C HIS A 185 -14.64 1.37 8.56
N SER A 186 -13.68 1.84 9.31
CA SER A 186 -13.63 3.22 9.82
C SER A 186 -12.35 3.96 9.45
N VAL A 187 -12.28 5.26 9.72
CA VAL A 187 -11.17 6.10 9.28
C VAL A 187 -10.62 6.97 10.40
N ALA A 188 -9.29 7.00 10.53
CA ALA A 188 -8.57 7.99 11.31
C ALA A 188 -7.80 8.91 10.36
N THR A 189 -8.11 10.21 10.34
CA THR A 189 -7.45 11.19 9.47
C THR A 189 -6.76 12.28 10.27
N ASN A 190 -5.52 12.57 9.92
CA ASN A 190 -4.77 13.67 10.49
C ASN A 190 -4.17 14.55 9.38
N THR A 191 -4.38 15.86 9.46
CA THR A 191 -3.77 16.83 8.55
C THR A 191 -2.80 17.78 9.25
N GLY A 192 -2.67 17.68 10.57
CA GLY A 192 -1.77 18.52 11.36
C GLY A 192 -0.33 18.00 11.39
N ASN A 193 0.64 18.91 11.46
CA ASN A 193 2.04 18.57 11.64
C ASN A 193 2.32 17.99 13.04
N TYR A 194 3.34 17.14 13.18
CA TYR A 194 3.74 16.49 14.44
C TYR A 194 2.60 15.69 15.08
N SER A 195 1.78 15.05 14.29
CA SER A 195 0.54 14.44 14.74
C SER A 195 0.44 12.96 14.34
N ALA A 196 -0.49 12.22 14.95
CA ALA A 196 -0.68 10.80 14.68
C ALA A 196 -2.11 10.45 14.25
N ALA A 197 -2.24 9.62 13.23
CA ALA A 197 -3.46 8.93 12.87
C ALA A 197 -3.28 7.44 13.17
N THR A 198 -4.07 6.89 14.09
CA THR A 198 -3.98 5.48 14.50
C THR A 198 -5.30 4.75 14.21
N ASN A 199 -5.19 3.59 13.60
CA ASN A 199 -6.33 2.72 13.36
C ASN A 199 -6.05 1.29 13.81
N THR A 200 -6.98 0.67 14.53
CA THR A 200 -6.88 -0.73 14.95
C THR A 200 -8.04 -1.59 14.41
N GLY A 201 -8.99 -0.98 13.70
CA GLY A 201 -10.13 -1.69 13.13
C GLY A 201 -9.81 -2.37 11.79
N ASP A 202 -10.49 -3.49 11.51
CA ASP A 202 -10.38 -4.19 10.25
C ASP A 202 -10.99 -3.39 9.10
N ARG A 203 -10.44 -3.56 7.89
CA ARG A 203 -10.89 -2.89 6.65
C ARG A 203 -11.00 -1.37 6.80
N SER A 204 -10.06 -0.80 7.50
CA SER A 204 -10.07 0.60 7.90
C SER A 204 -8.83 1.36 7.43
N ALA A 205 -8.84 2.70 7.51
CA ALA A 205 -7.73 3.51 7.04
C ALA A 205 -7.20 4.48 8.10
N ALA A 206 -5.88 4.57 8.22
CA ALA A 206 -5.18 5.63 8.93
C ALA A 206 -4.48 6.52 7.89
N THR A 207 -4.87 7.79 7.79
CA THR A 207 -4.31 8.74 6.82
C THR A 207 -3.65 9.92 7.51
N ASN A 208 -2.45 10.26 7.08
CA ASN A 208 -1.72 11.40 7.58
C ASN A 208 -1.14 12.24 6.42
N THR A 209 -1.37 13.54 6.42
CA THR A 209 -0.78 14.49 5.47
C THR A 209 0.17 15.48 6.12
N GLY A 210 0.29 15.46 7.44
CA GLY A 210 1.14 16.38 8.20
C GLY A 210 2.63 16.00 8.15
N GLU A 211 3.51 17.00 8.19
CA GLU A 211 4.95 16.79 8.31
C GLU A 211 5.32 16.21 9.68
N ARG A 212 6.35 15.37 9.74
CA ARG A 212 6.87 14.73 10.97
C ARG A 212 5.78 14.00 11.76
N SER A 213 4.91 13.34 11.06
CA SER A 213 3.72 12.72 11.60
C SER A 213 3.65 11.21 11.29
N ALA A 214 2.76 10.47 11.96
CA ALA A 214 2.64 9.04 11.78
C ALA A 214 1.23 8.59 11.41
N ALA A 215 1.13 7.66 10.46
CA ALA A 215 -0.08 6.88 10.19
C ALA A 215 0.19 5.42 10.59
N THR A 216 -0.54 4.90 11.54
CA THR A 216 -0.37 3.52 12.06
C THR A 216 -1.65 2.72 11.87
N ASN A 217 -1.52 1.51 11.33
CA ASN A 217 -2.63 0.60 11.17
C ASN A 217 -2.28 -0.81 11.67
N THR A 218 -3.19 -1.44 12.40
CA THR A 218 -3.04 -2.82 12.88
C THR A 218 -4.14 -3.77 12.39
N GLY A 219 -5.14 -3.25 11.67
CA GLY A 219 -6.29 -4.03 11.20
C GLY A 219 -6.01 -4.87 9.96
N TYR A 220 -6.74 -5.98 9.82
CA TYR A 220 -6.77 -6.83 8.62
C TYR A 220 -7.36 -6.06 7.42
N GLN A 221 -6.78 -6.24 6.22
CA GLN A 221 -7.22 -5.58 4.98
C GLN A 221 -7.30 -4.04 5.08
N SER A 222 -6.40 -3.44 5.78
CA SER A 222 -6.44 -2.01 6.11
C SER A 222 -5.24 -1.21 5.57
N ALA A 223 -5.32 0.12 5.53
CA ALA A 223 -4.29 0.98 4.97
C ALA A 223 -3.73 2.00 5.95
N ALA A 224 -2.40 2.15 5.99
CA ALA A 224 -1.73 3.28 6.59
C ALA A 224 -1.11 4.15 5.47
N THR A 225 -1.58 5.38 5.29
CA THR A 225 -1.10 6.29 4.23
C THR A 225 -0.48 7.53 4.83
N ASN A 226 0.70 7.88 4.35
CA ASN A 226 1.39 9.10 4.76
C ASN A 226 1.93 9.87 3.55
N THR A 227 1.70 11.17 3.50
CA THR A 227 2.24 12.07 2.47
C THR A 227 3.19 13.13 3.01
N GLY A 228 3.38 13.16 4.32
CA GLY A 228 4.18 14.18 5.00
C GLY A 228 5.70 13.98 4.88
N TYR A 229 6.45 15.08 4.87
CA TYR A 229 7.91 15.05 4.96
C TYR A 229 8.37 14.54 6.34
N ARG A 230 9.40 13.67 6.38
CA ARG A 230 9.93 13.04 7.60
C ARG A 230 8.87 12.28 8.42
N SER A 231 8.01 11.59 7.76
CA SER A 231 6.87 10.94 8.39
C SER A 231 6.88 9.41 8.20
N ALA A 232 6.05 8.69 8.95
CA ALA A 232 6.00 7.24 8.90
C ALA A 232 4.60 6.69 8.61
N ALA A 233 4.52 5.69 7.72
CA ALA A 233 3.36 4.85 7.55
C ALA A 233 3.70 3.43 8.03
N THR A 234 3.04 2.95 9.07
CA THR A 234 3.29 1.62 9.65
C THR A 234 2.04 0.74 9.57
N ASN A 235 2.20 -0.47 9.07
CA ASN A 235 1.14 -1.44 9.02
C ASN A 235 1.59 -2.79 9.61
N THR A 236 0.76 -3.37 10.47
CA THR A 236 0.99 -4.71 11.03
C THR A 236 -0.12 -5.70 10.64
N GLY A 237 -1.13 -5.26 9.91
CA GLY A 237 -2.25 -6.10 9.47
C GLY A 237 -1.92 -6.96 8.26
N CYS A 238 -2.48 -8.18 8.21
CA CYS A 238 -2.40 -9.02 7.02
C CYS A 238 -3.22 -8.45 5.86
N GLN A 239 -2.80 -8.72 4.62
CA GLN A 239 -3.44 -8.23 3.39
C GLN A 239 -3.62 -6.70 3.36
N SER A 240 -2.67 -5.98 3.91
CA SER A 240 -2.77 -4.55 4.16
C SER A 240 -1.62 -3.74 3.53
N ALA A 241 -1.75 -2.42 3.47
CA ALA A 241 -0.73 -1.57 2.85
C ALA A 241 -0.22 -0.45 3.76
N ALA A 242 1.10 -0.25 3.76
CA ALA A 242 1.74 0.95 4.26
C ALA A 242 2.27 1.76 3.07
N THR A 243 1.73 2.95 2.83
CA THR A 243 2.12 3.81 1.70
C THR A 243 2.69 5.12 2.21
N ASN A 244 3.85 5.49 1.67
CA ASN A 244 4.49 6.76 1.98
C ASN A 244 4.93 7.47 0.70
N SER A 245 4.56 8.74 0.54
CA SER A 245 5.04 9.57 -0.57
C SER A 245 5.93 10.73 -0.12
N GLY A 246 6.17 10.88 1.18
CA GLY A 246 7.03 11.95 1.72
C GLY A 246 8.52 11.64 1.62
N ASN A 247 9.34 12.67 1.36
CA ASN A 247 10.80 12.53 1.42
C ASN A 247 11.30 12.31 2.86
N LYS A 248 12.41 11.60 3.02
CA LYS A 248 13.03 11.24 4.32
C LYS A 248 12.08 10.50 5.24
N SER A 249 11.26 9.66 4.67
CA SER A 249 10.15 9.01 5.37
C SER A 249 10.21 7.48 5.28
N ALA A 250 9.39 6.78 6.06
CA ALA A 250 9.39 5.32 6.09
C ALA A 250 8.01 4.72 5.85
N ALA A 251 7.96 3.66 5.05
CA ALA A 251 6.81 2.77 4.94
C ALA A 251 7.21 1.40 5.50
N THR A 252 6.59 0.95 6.58
CA THR A 252 6.90 -0.34 7.22
C THR A 252 5.69 -1.26 7.22
N ASN A 253 5.89 -2.50 6.80
CA ASN A 253 4.86 -3.51 6.82
C ASN A 253 5.37 -4.82 7.44
N THR A 254 4.59 -5.41 8.34
CA THR A 254 4.90 -6.71 8.94
C THR A 254 3.85 -7.78 8.65
N GLY A 255 2.83 -7.45 7.87
CA GLY A 255 1.71 -8.33 7.58
C GLY A 255 1.97 -9.34 6.45
N TYR A 256 1.35 -10.50 6.52
CA TYR A 256 1.31 -11.50 5.45
C TYR A 256 0.52 -10.97 4.23
N GLN A 257 0.99 -11.24 3.00
CA GLN A 257 0.39 -10.77 1.74
C GLN A 257 0.16 -9.24 1.70
N SER A 258 1.11 -8.47 2.15
CA SER A 258 0.96 -7.03 2.31
C SER A 258 2.04 -6.22 1.58
N ALA A 259 1.86 -4.91 1.45
CA ALA A 259 2.78 -4.05 0.72
C ALA A 259 3.29 -2.86 1.55
N ALA A 260 4.59 -2.60 1.48
CA ALA A 260 5.21 -1.37 1.91
C ALA A 260 5.68 -0.58 0.68
N THR A 261 5.09 0.57 0.40
CA THR A 261 5.43 1.39 -0.78
C THR A 261 5.94 2.75 -0.37
N ASN A 262 7.05 3.16 -0.95
CA ASN A 262 7.62 4.49 -0.74
C ASN A 262 7.99 5.15 -2.07
N SER A 263 7.58 6.38 -2.30
CA SER A 263 7.94 7.17 -3.47
C SER A 263 8.84 8.38 -3.15
N GLY A 264 9.14 8.62 -1.89
CA GLY A 264 9.98 9.74 -1.46
C GLY A 264 11.48 9.47 -1.54
N ASN A 265 12.28 10.51 -1.84
CA ASN A 265 13.73 10.42 -1.81
C ASN A 265 14.28 10.31 -0.38
N TYR A 266 15.44 9.69 -0.21
CA TYR A 266 16.08 9.43 1.11
C TYR A 266 15.17 8.65 2.06
N SER A 267 14.40 7.74 1.56
CA SER A 267 13.33 7.07 2.29
C SER A 267 13.47 5.55 2.29
N ALA A 268 12.71 4.86 3.15
CA ALA A 268 12.79 3.42 3.29
C ALA A 268 11.41 2.74 3.14
N SER A 269 11.38 1.63 2.41
CA SER A 269 10.29 0.67 2.42
C SER A 269 10.78 -0.63 3.05
N THR A 270 10.18 -1.05 4.16
CA THR A 270 10.55 -2.29 4.84
C THR A 270 9.37 -3.24 4.91
N ASN A 271 9.60 -4.48 4.53
CA ASN A 271 8.60 -5.53 4.64
C ASN A 271 9.18 -6.78 5.31
N THR A 272 8.48 -7.33 6.27
CA THR A 272 8.87 -8.58 6.96
C THR A 272 7.85 -9.71 6.76
N GLY A 273 6.77 -9.46 6.03
CA GLY A 273 5.72 -10.45 5.78
C GLY A 273 6.01 -11.35 4.57
N ASN A 274 5.62 -12.63 4.66
CA ASN A 274 5.69 -13.56 3.52
C ASN A 274 4.68 -13.18 2.42
N TYR A 275 4.98 -13.53 1.17
CA TYR A 275 4.17 -13.20 -0.02
C TYR A 275 3.91 -11.71 -0.19
N SER A 276 4.86 -10.88 0.20
CA SER A 276 4.68 -9.45 0.33
C SER A 276 5.70 -8.63 -0.47
N ALA A 277 5.47 -7.33 -0.65
CA ALA A 277 6.34 -6.48 -1.43
C ALA A 277 6.82 -5.24 -0.66
N ALA A 278 8.12 -4.95 -0.78
CA ALA A 278 8.70 -3.66 -0.42
C ALA A 278 9.09 -2.92 -1.70
N THR A 279 8.45 -1.79 -2.01
CA THR A 279 8.70 -1.03 -3.23
C THR A 279 9.18 0.38 -2.90
N ASN A 280 10.25 0.80 -3.55
CA ASN A 280 10.79 2.16 -3.42
C ASN A 280 11.08 2.76 -4.81
N THR A 281 10.61 3.97 -5.06
CA THR A 281 10.86 4.69 -6.31
C THR A 281 11.72 5.94 -6.12
N GLY A 282 12.07 6.29 -4.89
CA GLY A 282 12.85 7.47 -4.57
C GLY A 282 14.36 7.26 -4.67
N ASP A 283 15.10 8.31 -5.04
CA ASP A 283 16.57 8.29 -5.07
C ASP A 283 17.17 8.22 -3.66
N LYS A 284 18.36 7.61 -3.56
CA LYS A 284 19.10 7.44 -2.30
C LYS A 284 18.27 6.78 -1.21
N SER A 285 17.50 5.79 -1.60
CA SER A 285 16.48 5.15 -0.79
C SER A 285 16.67 3.63 -0.72
N ALA A 286 15.96 2.95 0.19
CA ALA A 286 16.08 1.51 0.37
C ALA A 286 14.74 0.79 0.33
N ALA A 287 14.70 -0.35 -0.36
CA ALA A 287 13.63 -1.32 -0.28
C ALA A 287 14.17 -2.60 0.36
N THR A 288 13.68 -2.98 1.52
CA THR A 288 14.13 -4.17 2.26
C THR A 288 12.98 -5.15 2.45
N ASN A 289 13.23 -6.41 2.13
CA ASN A 289 12.28 -7.49 2.36
C ASN A 289 12.95 -8.67 3.07
N THR A 290 12.32 -9.21 4.09
CA THR A 290 12.79 -10.40 4.81
C THR A 290 11.82 -11.57 4.70
N GLY A 291 10.68 -11.40 4.03
CA GLY A 291 9.66 -12.43 3.88
C GLY A 291 9.96 -13.44 2.76
N GLU A 292 9.55 -14.70 2.95
CA GLU A 292 9.61 -15.72 1.90
C GLU A 292 8.65 -15.42 0.74
N ARG A 293 9.02 -15.82 -0.48
CA ARG A 293 8.25 -15.62 -1.72
C ARG A 293 7.80 -14.18 -1.89
N SER A 294 8.70 -13.28 -1.62
CA SER A 294 8.44 -11.84 -1.55
C SER A 294 9.40 -11.03 -2.41
N ALA A 295 9.11 -9.75 -2.64
CA ALA A 295 9.92 -8.92 -3.51
C ALA A 295 10.38 -7.62 -2.83
N ALA A 296 11.65 -7.27 -3.02
CA ALA A 296 12.18 -5.94 -2.77
C ALA A 296 12.49 -5.26 -4.10
N THR A 297 11.81 -4.16 -4.43
CA THR A 297 11.99 -3.44 -5.69
C THR A 297 12.41 -2.00 -5.46
N ASN A 298 13.47 -1.57 -6.13
CA ASN A 298 13.92 -0.19 -6.10
C ASN A 298 14.15 0.35 -7.53
N THR A 299 13.66 1.55 -7.83
CA THR A 299 13.86 2.19 -9.13
C THR A 299 14.66 3.48 -9.03
N GLY A 300 14.99 3.96 -7.83
CA GLY A 300 15.73 5.20 -7.61
C GLY A 300 17.23 5.06 -7.80
N ASP A 301 17.89 6.12 -8.23
CA ASP A 301 19.37 6.17 -8.35
C ASP A 301 20.06 6.18 -6.98
N SER A 302 21.25 5.61 -6.91
CA SER A 302 22.07 5.50 -5.69
C SER A 302 21.33 4.80 -4.54
N SER A 303 20.54 3.81 -4.84
CA SER A 303 19.59 3.18 -3.94
C SER A 303 19.83 1.67 -3.78
N ALA A 304 19.18 1.02 -2.82
CA ALA A 304 19.37 -0.40 -2.55
C ALA A 304 18.05 -1.17 -2.52
N ALA A 305 18.03 -2.36 -3.13
CA ALA A 305 17.00 -3.36 -2.95
C ALA A 305 17.62 -4.57 -2.25
N THR A 306 17.16 -4.92 -1.04
CA THR A 306 17.69 -6.05 -0.26
C THR A 306 16.59 -7.06 0.02
N ASN A 307 16.88 -8.33 -0.24
CA ASN A 307 15.98 -9.44 0.08
C ASN A 307 16.73 -10.55 0.81
N THR A 308 16.12 -11.08 1.88
CA THR A 308 16.70 -12.21 2.64
C THR A 308 15.79 -13.44 2.64
N GLY A 309 14.64 -13.39 1.95
CA GLY A 309 13.65 -14.46 1.96
C GLY A 309 13.93 -15.58 0.96
N TYR A 310 13.52 -16.80 1.30
CA TYR A 310 13.51 -17.96 0.41
C TYR A 310 12.58 -17.75 -0.80
N GLN A 311 12.99 -18.18 -1.99
CA GLN A 311 12.23 -18.01 -3.25
C GLN A 311 11.77 -16.58 -3.51
N SER A 312 12.64 -15.62 -3.30
CA SER A 312 12.31 -14.20 -3.33
C SER A 312 13.18 -13.41 -4.30
N ALA A 313 12.81 -12.16 -4.61
CA ALA A 313 13.52 -11.34 -5.57
C ALA A 313 13.95 -9.98 -5.00
N ALA A 314 15.19 -9.56 -5.28
CA ALA A 314 15.67 -8.20 -5.12
C ALA A 314 15.89 -7.58 -6.49
N THR A 315 15.15 -6.53 -6.84
CA THR A 315 15.26 -5.86 -8.15
C THR A 315 15.62 -4.39 -7.99
N ASN A 316 16.64 -3.95 -8.73
CA ASN A 316 17.05 -2.55 -8.77
C ASN A 316 17.18 -2.07 -10.23
N SER A 317 16.54 -0.95 -10.57
CA SER A 317 16.68 -0.35 -11.90
C SER A 317 17.42 0.99 -11.91
N GLY A 318 17.76 1.54 -10.75
CA GLY A 318 18.50 2.80 -10.61
C GLY A 318 19.99 2.66 -10.90
N ASN A 319 20.62 3.74 -11.38
CA ASN A 319 22.06 3.79 -11.60
C ASN A 319 22.83 3.88 -10.27
N LYS A 320 24.06 3.37 -10.24
CA LYS A 320 24.94 3.35 -9.05
C LYS A 320 24.26 2.72 -7.84
N SER A 321 23.49 1.70 -8.07
CA SER A 321 22.59 1.10 -7.10
C SER A 321 22.91 -0.38 -6.88
N ALA A 322 22.34 -0.99 -5.83
CA ALA A 322 22.59 -2.39 -5.51
C ALA A 322 21.30 -3.21 -5.35
N ALA A 323 21.28 -4.41 -5.92
CA ALA A 323 20.32 -5.46 -5.63
C ALA A 323 21.03 -6.57 -4.86
N THR A 324 20.63 -6.87 -3.64
CA THR A 324 21.24 -7.91 -2.80
C THR A 324 20.19 -8.94 -2.38
N ASN A 325 20.53 -10.22 -2.61
CA ASN A 325 19.70 -11.34 -2.17
C ASN A 325 20.51 -12.35 -1.37
N THR A 326 20.02 -12.79 -0.22
CA THR A 326 20.68 -13.81 0.60
C THR A 326 19.85 -15.08 0.75
N GLY A 327 18.64 -15.13 0.20
CA GLY A 327 17.76 -16.31 0.25
C GLY A 327 18.10 -17.33 -0.83
N ASP A 328 17.88 -18.63 -0.52
CA ASP A 328 18.04 -19.71 -1.49
C ASP A 328 16.92 -19.66 -2.55
N TYR A 329 17.19 -20.21 -3.74
CA TYR A 329 16.27 -20.25 -4.87
C TYR A 329 15.75 -18.84 -5.26
N SER A 330 16.57 -17.84 -5.12
CA SER A 330 16.16 -16.45 -5.19
C SER A 330 16.97 -15.67 -6.23
N SER A 331 16.54 -14.47 -6.59
CA SER A 331 17.24 -13.67 -7.61
C SER A 331 17.57 -12.26 -7.14
N ALA A 332 18.76 -11.77 -7.56
CA ALA A 332 19.14 -10.38 -7.48
C ALA A 332 19.32 -9.82 -8.89
N THR A 333 18.56 -8.80 -9.27
CA THR A 333 18.65 -8.18 -10.61
C THR A 333 18.93 -6.70 -10.51
N SER A 334 19.94 -6.21 -11.22
CA SER A 334 20.22 -4.79 -11.35
C SER A 334 20.30 -4.36 -12.82
N SER A 335 19.44 -3.44 -13.26
CA SER A 335 19.44 -2.93 -14.65
C SER A 335 20.07 -1.56 -14.83
N GLY A 336 20.41 -0.87 -13.74
CA GLY A 336 21.09 0.43 -13.80
C GLY A 336 22.58 0.33 -14.16
N LYS A 337 23.12 1.43 -14.68
CA LYS A 337 24.57 1.54 -14.99
C LYS A 337 25.38 1.64 -13.70
N GLN A 338 26.62 1.09 -13.72
CA GLN A 338 27.55 1.13 -12.57
C GLN A 338 26.92 0.58 -11.30
N SER A 339 26.15 -0.48 -11.45
CA SER A 339 25.34 -1.07 -10.38
C SER A 339 25.80 -2.49 -10.06
N THR A 340 25.32 -3.05 -8.94
CA THR A 340 25.73 -4.37 -8.49
C THR A 340 24.53 -5.24 -8.22
N ALA A 341 24.59 -6.52 -8.63
CA ALA A 341 23.67 -7.55 -8.23
C ALA A 341 24.45 -8.62 -7.43
N ILE A 342 24.03 -8.92 -6.21
CA ILE A 342 24.68 -9.90 -5.33
C ILE A 342 23.67 -10.95 -4.90
N SER A 343 23.98 -12.23 -5.10
CA SER A 343 23.21 -13.34 -4.55
C SER A 343 24.11 -14.30 -3.77
N THR A 344 23.79 -14.53 -2.50
CA THR A 344 24.59 -15.40 -1.62
C THR A 344 23.89 -16.72 -1.29
N GLY A 345 22.59 -16.84 -1.57
CA GLY A 345 21.83 -18.08 -1.37
C GLY A 345 22.16 -19.16 -2.38
N ASP A 346 21.91 -20.42 -2.01
CA ASP A 346 22.10 -21.58 -2.89
C ASP A 346 21.05 -21.61 -4.00
N LYS A 347 21.44 -22.13 -5.19
CA LYS A 347 20.58 -22.24 -6.38
C LYS A 347 19.92 -20.91 -6.76
N SER A 348 20.66 -19.84 -6.63
CA SER A 348 20.18 -18.49 -6.81
C SER A 348 20.88 -17.79 -7.98
N GLU A 349 20.34 -16.65 -8.41
CA GLU A 349 20.85 -15.94 -9.57
C GLU A 349 21.19 -14.49 -9.24
N ALA A 350 22.29 -13.99 -9.83
CA ALA A 350 22.62 -12.57 -9.86
C ALA A 350 22.72 -12.10 -11.32
N THR A 351 21.91 -11.11 -11.70
CA THR A 351 21.85 -10.59 -13.06
C THR A 351 22.09 -9.08 -13.12
N VAL A 352 23.01 -8.64 -13.98
CA VAL A 352 23.19 -7.22 -14.31
C VAL A 352 22.89 -6.96 -15.77
N GLN A 353 22.08 -5.92 -16.03
CA GLN A 353 21.68 -5.49 -17.37
C GLN A 353 22.26 -4.11 -17.74
N GLY A 354 22.82 -3.39 -16.76
CA GLY A 354 23.46 -2.10 -16.96
C GLY A 354 24.93 -2.20 -17.31
N ASN A 355 25.45 -1.24 -18.08
CA ASN A 355 26.88 -1.16 -18.44
C ASN A 355 27.73 -0.91 -17.19
N GLU A 356 29.00 -1.38 -17.23
CA GLU A 356 29.99 -1.20 -16.15
C GLU A 356 29.48 -1.70 -14.77
N SER A 357 28.71 -2.78 -14.78
CA SER A 357 28.08 -3.34 -13.60
C SER A 357 28.68 -4.69 -13.23
N ILE A 358 28.44 -5.16 -12.00
CA ILE A 358 29.02 -6.41 -11.50
C ILE A 358 27.91 -7.30 -10.93
N ALA A 359 27.84 -8.55 -11.40
CA ALA A 359 26.99 -9.58 -10.82
C ALA A 359 27.86 -10.57 -10.03
N VAL A 360 27.48 -10.89 -8.79
CA VAL A 360 28.21 -11.75 -7.87
C VAL A 360 27.32 -12.84 -7.31
N VAL A 361 27.77 -14.10 -7.42
CA VAL A 361 27.13 -15.24 -6.75
C VAL A 361 28.12 -15.97 -5.86
N THR A 362 27.68 -16.34 -4.65
CA THR A 362 28.50 -17.08 -3.69
C THR A 362 27.85 -18.38 -3.17
N GLY A 363 26.58 -18.64 -3.47
CA GLY A 363 25.87 -19.85 -3.11
C GLY A 363 26.23 -21.06 -3.98
N LYS A 364 25.97 -22.27 -3.47
CA LYS A 364 26.15 -23.53 -4.22
C LYS A 364 25.16 -23.58 -5.38
N ASP A 365 25.61 -24.08 -6.54
CA ASP A 365 24.81 -24.22 -7.76
C ASP A 365 24.15 -22.93 -8.24
N SER A 366 24.74 -21.77 -7.89
CA SER A 366 24.21 -20.45 -8.25
C SER A 366 24.84 -19.95 -9.55
N MET A 367 24.12 -19.07 -10.26
CA MET A 367 24.53 -18.58 -11.55
C MET A 367 24.54 -17.05 -11.63
N SER A 368 25.37 -16.51 -12.48
CA SER A 368 25.47 -15.07 -12.73
C SER A 368 25.35 -14.76 -14.21
N CYS A 369 24.69 -13.67 -14.53
CA CYS A 369 24.44 -13.19 -15.88
C CYS A 369 24.76 -11.70 -16.00
N GLY A 370 25.26 -11.27 -17.17
CA GLY A 370 25.56 -9.86 -17.40
C GLY A 370 25.44 -9.44 -18.86
N THR A 371 25.42 -8.13 -19.09
CA THR A 371 25.49 -7.51 -20.41
C THR A 371 26.93 -7.26 -20.84
N LEU A 372 27.14 -7.02 -22.12
CA LEU A 372 28.45 -6.74 -22.69
C LEU A 372 29.16 -5.61 -21.92
N GLY A 373 30.42 -5.85 -21.55
CA GLY A 373 31.28 -4.90 -20.81
C GLY A 373 31.09 -4.93 -19.28
N SER A 374 30.10 -5.68 -18.74
CA SER A 374 29.97 -5.95 -17.31
C SER A 374 30.90 -7.07 -16.84
N TRP A 375 30.91 -7.33 -15.54
CA TRP A 375 31.64 -8.43 -14.92
C TRP A 375 30.70 -9.38 -14.19
N ILE A 376 31.01 -10.67 -14.26
CA ILE A 376 30.37 -11.71 -13.44
C ILE A 376 31.42 -12.34 -12.52
N VAL A 377 31.06 -12.54 -11.27
CA VAL A 377 31.86 -13.23 -10.25
C VAL A 377 31.13 -14.51 -9.87
N LEU A 378 31.79 -15.62 -10.09
CA LEU A 378 31.25 -16.96 -9.89
C LEU A 378 32.00 -17.68 -8.78
N THR A 379 31.28 -18.43 -7.96
CA THR A 379 31.84 -19.24 -6.88
C THR A 379 31.52 -20.71 -7.10
N GLU A 380 32.52 -21.56 -7.02
CA GLU A 380 32.37 -23.02 -6.97
C GLU A 380 32.46 -23.49 -5.51
N ARG A 381 31.48 -24.28 -5.09
CA ARG A 381 31.45 -24.87 -3.76
C ARG A 381 31.54 -26.37 -3.81
N GLY A 382 32.20 -26.96 -2.81
CA GLY A 382 32.27 -28.38 -2.58
C GLY A 382 30.98 -28.98 -2.06
N ASP A 383 31.01 -30.30 -1.88
CA ASP A 383 29.93 -31.00 -1.21
C ASP A 383 29.90 -30.68 0.28
N PHE A 384 28.76 -30.89 0.89
CA PHE A 384 28.57 -30.62 2.32
C PHE A 384 29.52 -31.51 3.16
N ASP A 385 30.34 -30.91 4.01
CA ASP A 385 31.35 -31.54 4.82
C ASP A 385 30.88 -31.92 6.24
N GLY A 386 29.60 -31.67 6.52
CA GLY A 386 28.99 -31.88 7.84
C GLY A 386 28.67 -30.55 8.54
N GLU A 387 29.22 -29.44 8.07
CA GLU A 387 29.00 -28.10 8.62
C GLU A 387 28.61 -27.09 7.54
N ILE A 388 29.34 -27.05 6.43
CA ILE A 388 29.14 -26.11 5.29
C ILE A 388 29.38 -26.79 3.93
N ASN A 389 29.06 -26.10 2.86
CA ASN A 389 29.58 -26.36 1.52
C ASN A 389 30.83 -25.47 1.31
N PRO A 390 32.06 -25.98 1.42
CA PRO A 390 33.27 -25.16 1.37
C PRO A 390 33.45 -24.51 0.01
N ILE A 391 34.00 -23.29 -0.01
CA ILE A 391 34.41 -22.64 -1.26
C ILE A 391 35.63 -23.36 -1.83
N LYS A 392 35.53 -23.85 -3.07
CA LYS A 392 36.64 -24.42 -3.81
C LYS A 392 37.38 -23.33 -4.60
N GLU A 393 36.65 -22.50 -5.30
CA GLU A 393 37.20 -21.46 -6.13
C GLU A 393 36.26 -20.27 -6.34
N VAL A 394 36.81 -19.07 -6.54
CA VAL A 394 36.09 -17.85 -6.92
C VAL A 394 36.82 -17.21 -8.11
N LYS A 395 36.09 -16.92 -9.17
CA LYS A 395 36.63 -16.27 -10.36
C LYS A 395 35.74 -15.15 -10.88
N ALA A 396 36.40 -14.11 -11.38
CA ALA A 396 35.77 -13.00 -12.08
C ALA A 396 36.01 -13.10 -13.59
N PHE A 397 34.96 -12.92 -14.35
CA PHE A 397 35.00 -12.94 -15.82
C PHE A 397 34.36 -11.67 -16.37
N LYS A 398 34.99 -11.10 -17.40
CA LYS A 398 34.41 -10.00 -18.17
C LYS A 398 33.45 -10.57 -19.21
N VAL A 399 32.28 -9.99 -19.31
CA VAL A 399 31.33 -10.29 -20.41
C VAL A 399 31.88 -9.60 -21.67
N ASP A 400 32.57 -10.36 -22.49
CA ASP A 400 33.32 -9.89 -23.70
C ASP A 400 32.58 -10.19 -25.01
N GLY A 401 31.48 -10.96 -24.95
CA GLY A 401 30.70 -11.40 -26.10
C GLY A 401 31.29 -12.59 -26.84
N VAL A 402 32.50 -13.04 -26.45
CA VAL A 402 33.26 -14.14 -27.11
C VAL A 402 33.32 -15.34 -26.15
N ASN A 403 34.07 -15.21 -25.05
CA ASN A 403 34.24 -16.27 -24.05
C ASN A 403 33.05 -16.29 -23.10
N ILE A 404 32.59 -15.14 -22.66
CA ILE A 404 31.40 -14.94 -21.86
C ILE A 404 30.42 -14.12 -22.68
N LYS A 405 29.35 -14.76 -23.14
CA LYS A 405 28.30 -14.13 -23.93
C LYS A 405 27.37 -13.33 -23.04
N GLU A 406 26.87 -12.22 -23.58
CA GLU A 406 25.88 -11.40 -22.87
C GLU A 406 24.52 -12.11 -22.72
N ASN A 407 23.82 -11.82 -21.63
CA ASN A 407 22.48 -12.32 -21.33
C ASN A 407 22.39 -13.87 -21.27
N ILE A 408 23.52 -14.54 -21.08
CA ILE A 408 23.57 -15.98 -20.79
C ILE A 408 24.00 -16.16 -19.34
N PRO A 409 23.28 -16.96 -18.54
CA PRO A 409 23.71 -17.30 -17.19
C PRO A 409 24.88 -18.30 -17.20
N TYR A 410 25.85 -18.11 -16.30
CA TYR A 410 27.02 -18.95 -16.12
C TYR A 410 27.16 -19.40 -14.68
N LYS A 411 27.66 -20.61 -14.46
CA LYS A 411 28.13 -21.14 -13.18
C LYS A 411 29.61 -21.51 -13.28
N LEU A 412 30.30 -21.61 -12.14
CA LEU A 412 31.68 -22.08 -12.07
C LEU A 412 31.66 -23.60 -11.87
N VAL A 413 32.36 -24.34 -12.74
CA VAL A 413 32.52 -25.80 -12.67
C VAL A 413 33.96 -26.12 -13.03
N ASP A 414 34.69 -26.78 -12.13
CA ASP A 414 36.11 -27.11 -12.26
C ASP A 414 36.95 -25.89 -12.71
N GLY A 415 36.66 -24.75 -12.09
CA GLY A 415 37.35 -23.48 -12.37
C GLY A 415 37.02 -22.83 -13.71
N GLN A 416 36.06 -23.32 -14.49
CA GLN A 416 35.64 -22.76 -15.77
C GLN A 416 34.20 -22.20 -15.70
N ALA A 417 33.96 -21.09 -16.41
CA ALA A 417 32.62 -20.58 -16.57
C ALA A 417 31.85 -21.43 -17.59
N VAL A 418 30.81 -22.10 -17.13
CA VAL A 418 29.97 -22.97 -17.94
C VAL A 418 28.58 -22.33 -18.12
N ALA A 419 28.14 -22.18 -19.37
CA ALA A 419 26.81 -21.65 -19.69
C ALA A 419 25.71 -22.60 -19.21
N VAL A 420 24.65 -22.04 -18.61
CA VAL A 420 23.45 -22.75 -18.21
C VAL A 420 22.39 -22.44 -19.26
N ILE A 421 22.07 -23.44 -20.11
CA ILE A 421 21.14 -23.32 -21.25
C ILE A 421 19.81 -24.00 -20.87
#